data_d211f2e85b93a562573485d355f4d0b4
#
_entry.id   d211f2e85b93a562573485d355f4d0b4
#
_cell.length_a   1.000
_cell.length_b   1.000
_cell.length_c   1.000
_cell.angle_alpha   90.00
_cell.angle_beta   90.00
_cell.angle_gamma   90.00
#
_symmetry.space_group_name_H-M   'P 1'
#
loop_
_entity.id
_entity.type
_entity.pdbx_description
1 polymer ?
#
loop_
_entity_poly.entity_id
_entity_poly.type
_entity_poly.pdbx_seq_one_letter_code
_entity_poly.pdbx_strand_id
1 'polypeptide(L)'
;MYISTKYLHVFLDIGDALLSSGAEIFRVEDTLNRMGYACGATQMNVFVITSSIVITMEFPEENVRTQTRRIRKTGGNDFEKLEKLNHLSRQFCQNPMSPEELRKVFDQIDKVVPTQTGKLAGSILAAFSFALFYGGNLWDALLAGLRSEEHTSELQSLRHISY
;
A
#
# COMPACT_ATOMS: atom_id res chain seq x y z
N MET A 1 25.50 9.37 7.59
CA MET A 1 24.62 8.32 7.01
C MET A 1 24.57 8.59 5.51
N TYR A 2 24.95 7.61 4.69
CA TYR A 2 24.99 7.74 3.23
C TYR A 2 23.61 8.04 2.67
N ILE A 3 23.55 8.80 1.57
CA ILE A 3 22.29 9.22 0.94
C ILE A 3 21.51 8.00 0.41
N SER A 4 22.24 7.02 -0.16
CA SER A 4 21.68 5.74 -0.60
C SER A 4 20.93 5.00 0.52
N THR A 5 21.48 4.97 1.73
CA THR A 5 20.84 4.30 2.87
C THR A 5 19.53 4.96 3.26
N LYS A 6 19.45 6.30 3.21
CA LYS A 6 18.21 7.03 3.54
C LYS A 6 17.12 6.74 2.51
N TYR A 7 17.45 6.74 1.21
CA TYR A 7 16.50 6.38 0.16
C TYR A 7 16.03 4.94 0.27
N LEU A 8 16.95 3.98 0.54
CA LEU A 8 16.60 2.57 0.71
C LEU A 8 15.53 2.36 1.80
N HIS A 9 15.66 3.04 2.94
CA HIS A 9 14.67 2.94 4.01
C HIS A 9 13.29 3.41 3.56
N VAL A 10 13.21 4.57 2.91
CA VAL A 10 11.92 5.13 2.46
C VAL A 10 11.33 4.29 1.33
N PHE A 11 12.15 3.80 0.39
CA PHE A 11 11.69 2.94 -0.70
C PHE A 11 11.14 1.60 -0.20
N LEU A 12 11.78 1.00 0.81
CA LEU A 12 11.26 -0.21 1.46
C LEU A 12 9.91 0.05 2.16
N ASP A 13 9.74 1.22 2.78
CA ASP A 13 8.47 1.58 3.41
C ASP A 13 7.37 1.85 2.37
N ILE A 14 7.70 2.51 1.26
CA ILE A 14 6.77 2.72 0.13
C ILE A 14 6.38 1.37 -0.50
N GLY A 15 7.35 0.48 -0.72
CA GLY A 15 7.10 -0.85 -1.26
C GLY A 15 6.19 -1.70 -0.38
N ASP A 16 6.44 -1.70 0.94
CA ASP A 16 5.60 -2.37 1.93
C ASP A 16 4.17 -1.80 1.93
N ALA A 17 4.04 -0.47 1.90
CA ALA A 17 2.74 0.20 1.83
C ALA A 17 1.99 -0.11 0.54
N LEU A 18 2.67 -0.14 -0.62
CA LEU A 18 2.07 -0.51 -1.92
C LEU A 18 1.52 -1.94 -1.89
N LEU A 19 2.33 -2.92 -1.45
CA LEU A 19 1.91 -4.32 -1.34
C LEU A 19 0.75 -4.47 -0.34
N SER A 20 0.85 -3.83 0.82
CA SER A 20 -0.19 -3.87 1.85
C SER A 20 -1.50 -3.21 1.40
N SER A 21 -1.46 -2.35 0.39
CA SER A 21 -2.63 -1.69 -0.21
C SER A 21 -3.20 -2.45 -1.42
N GLY A 22 -2.62 -3.60 -1.78
CA GLY A 22 -3.10 -4.44 -2.87
C GLY A 22 -2.44 -4.21 -4.23
N ALA A 23 -1.26 -3.59 -4.26
CA ALA A 23 -0.47 -3.49 -5.50
C ALA A 23 0.04 -4.87 -5.95
N GLU A 24 0.07 -5.08 -7.25
CA GLU A 24 0.71 -6.25 -7.86
C GLU A 24 2.24 -6.20 -7.68
N ILE A 25 2.86 -7.35 -7.42
CA ILE A 25 4.31 -7.50 -7.18
C ILE A 25 5.12 -6.81 -8.27
N PHE A 26 4.83 -7.12 -9.53
CA PHE A 26 5.52 -6.53 -10.68
C PHE A 26 5.43 -5.00 -10.71
N ARG A 27 4.29 -4.43 -10.33
CA ARG A 27 4.11 -2.96 -10.27
C ARG A 27 4.94 -2.32 -9.18
N VAL A 28 5.10 -3.01 -8.04
CA VAL A 28 5.95 -2.52 -6.96
C VAL A 28 7.41 -2.52 -7.39
N GLU A 29 7.89 -3.59 -8.02
CA GLU A 29 9.26 -3.68 -8.55
C GLU A 29 9.54 -2.56 -9.57
N ASP A 30 8.66 -2.38 -10.55
CA ASP A 30 8.80 -1.33 -11.57
C ASP A 30 8.79 0.08 -10.96
N THR A 31 7.89 0.33 -10.00
CA THR A 31 7.80 1.62 -9.31
C THR A 31 9.09 1.94 -8.56
N LEU A 32 9.59 1.01 -7.76
CA LEU A 32 10.80 1.21 -6.96
C LEU A 32 12.05 1.34 -7.83
N ASN A 33 12.15 0.58 -8.94
CA ASN A 33 13.23 0.71 -9.90
C ASN A 33 13.25 2.13 -10.52
N ARG A 34 12.09 2.62 -11.00
CA ARG A 34 12.00 3.97 -11.57
C ARG A 34 12.36 5.06 -10.55
N MET A 35 11.89 4.94 -9.32
CA MET A 35 12.22 5.88 -8.25
C MET A 35 13.72 5.88 -7.97
N GLY A 36 14.36 4.71 -7.94
CA GLY A 36 15.80 4.60 -7.73
C GLY A 36 16.60 5.28 -8.84
N TYR A 37 16.29 5.04 -10.09
CA TYR A 37 16.96 5.73 -11.20
C TYR A 37 16.69 7.23 -11.20
N ALA A 38 15.48 7.66 -10.86
CA ALA A 38 15.12 9.08 -10.79
C ALA A 38 15.94 9.86 -9.74
N CYS A 39 16.30 9.22 -8.61
CA CYS A 39 17.14 9.87 -7.60
C CYS A 39 18.66 9.75 -7.86
N GLY A 40 19.06 9.23 -9.03
CA GLY A 40 20.44 9.19 -9.46
C GLY A 40 21.20 7.89 -9.17
N ALA A 41 20.50 6.81 -8.85
CA ALA A 41 21.13 5.50 -8.74
C ALA A 41 21.66 5.05 -10.12
N THR A 42 22.89 4.57 -10.16
CA THR A 42 23.52 4.03 -11.38
C THR A 42 23.03 2.59 -11.65
N GLN A 43 22.73 1.86 -10.60
CA GLN A 43 22.17 0.52 -10.70
C GLN A 43 21.09 0.29 -9.64
N MET A 44 19.99 -0.33 -10.07
CA MET A 44 18.90 -0.76 -9.21
C MET A 44 18.58 -2.21 -9.47
N ASN A 45 18.39 -2.96 -8.40
CA ASN A 45 17.89 -4.33 -8.44
C ASN A 45 16.85 -4.48 -7.33
N VAL A 46 15.60 -4.64 -7.72
CA VAL A 46 14.46 -4.77 -6.81
C VAL A 46 13.86 -6.16 -7.00
N PHE A 47 13.79 -6.92 -5.94
CA PHE A 47 13.15 -8.22 -5.90
C PHE A 47 12.04 -8.22 -4.85
N VAL A 48 10.83 -8.53 -5.28
CA VAL A 48 9.64 -8.50 -4.43
C VAL A 48 8.93 -9.83 -4.46
N ILE A 49 8.61 -10.32 -3.27
CA ILE A 49 7.69 -11.44 -3.07
C ILE A 49 6.62 -11.02 -2.03
N THR A 50 5.58 -11.79 -1.87
CA THR A 50 4.47 -11.48 -0.94
C THR A 50 4.89 -11.27 0.51
N SER A 51 6.02 -11.81 0.92
CA SER A 51 6.52 -11.77 2.32
C SER A 51 7.78 -10.94 2.52
N SER A 52 8.40 -10.44 1.43
CA SER A 52 9.70 -9.75 1.54
C SER A 52 9.98 -8.87 0.33
N ILE A 53 10.70 -7.77 0.58
CA ILE A 53 11.27 -6.89 -0.44
C ILE A 53 12.78 -6.84 -0.22
N VAL A 54 13.54 -7.00 -1.29
CA VAL A 54 15.00 -6.81 -1.32
C VAL A 54 15.29 -5.70 -2.33
N ILE A 55 16.02 -4.68 -1.91
CA ILE A 55 16.48 -3.61 -2.79
C ILE A 55 18.00 -3.53 -2.71
N THR A 56 18.64 -3.64 -3.86
CA THR A 56 20.06 -3.33 -4.06
C THR A 56 20.17 -2.07 -4.89
N MET A 57 20.93 -1.11 -4.40
CA MET A 57 21.08 0.22 -5.02
C MET A 57 22.56 0.61 -5.02
N GLU A 58 22.99 1.17 -6.14
CA GLU A 58 24.33 1.73 -6.32
C GLU A 58 24.23 3.19 -6.75
N PHE A 59 25.03 4.05 -6.10
CA PHE A 59 25.20 5.45 -6.46
C PHE A 59 26.63 5.72 -6.91
N PRO A 60 26.86 6.74 -7.77
CA PRO A 60 28.21 7.22 -8.05
C PRO A 60 28.92 7.54 -6.72
N GLU A 61 30.18 7.10 -6.60
CA GLU A 61 31.01 7.35 -5.42
C GLU A 61 30.57 6.71 -4.09
N GLU A 62 29.50 5.90 -4.10
CA GLU A 62 29.05 5.12 -2.95
C GLU A 62 29.18 3.61 -3.22
N ASN A 63 29.42 2.83 -2.15
CA ASN A 63 29.40 1.37 -2.25
C ASN A 63 27.97 0.87 -2.49
N VAL A 64 27.85 -0.26 -3.18
CA VAL A 64 26.58 -1.00 -3.35
C VAL A 64 25.93 -1.24 -1.98
N ARG A 65 24.67 -0.92 -1.86
CA ARG A 65 23.86 -1.12 -0.65
C ARG A 65 22.69 -2.04 -0.94
N THR A 66 22.56 -3.06 -0.11
CA THR A 66 21.40 -3.97 -0.15
C THR A 66 20.68 -3.92 1.18
N GLN A 67 19.37 -3.82 1.15
CA GLN A 67 18.51 -3.94 2.32
C GLN A 67 17.31 -4.83 2.02
N THR A 68 16.89 -5.57 3.06
CA THR A 68 15.73 -6.45 3.02
C THR A 68 14.70 -6.00 4.03
N ARG A 69 13.43 -6.00 3.62
CA ARG A 69 12.28 -5.77 4.49
C ARG A 69 11.37 -6.99 4.46
N ARG A 70 11.09 -7.55 5.65
CA ARG A 70 10.05 -8.56 5.78
C ARG A 70 8.68 -7.90 5.91
N ILE A 71 7.74 -8.31 5.06
CA ILE A 71 6.36 -7.87 5.09
C ILE A 71 5.59 -8.77 6.06
N ARG A 72 5.01 -8.17 7.08
CA ARG A 72 4.27 -8.90 8.12
C ARG A 72 2.76 -8.70 8.01
N LYS A 73 2.32 -7.64 7.34
CA LYS A 73 0.91 -7.31 7.17
C LYS A 73 0.48 -7.70 5.76
N THR A 74 -0.35 -8.71 5.65
CA THR A 74 -1.20 -8.88 4.47
C THR A 74 -2.34 -7.89 4.63
N GLY A 75 -2.25 -6.75 3.94
CA GLY A 75 -3.29 -5.72 3.94
C GLY A 75 -4.50 -6.18 3.13
N GLY A 76 -5.64 -5.55 3.37
CA GLY A 76 -6.76 -5.56 2.44
C GLY A 76 -6.50 -4.56 1.31
N ASN A 77 -7.37 -4.54 0.30
CA ASN A 77 -7.28 -3.56 -0.79
C ASN A 77 -7.65 -2.17 -0.27
N ASP A 78 -6.66 -1.28 -0.20
CA ASP A 78 -6.84 0.14 0.10
C ASP A 78 -6.50 0.96 -1.15
N PHE A 79 -7.49 1.12 -2.01
CA PHE A 79 -7.31 1.78 -3.31
C PHE A 79 -7.01 3.28 -3.17
N GLU A 80 -7.51 3.95 -2.13
CA GLU A 80 -7.22 5.37 -1.89
C GLU A 80 -5.75 5.57 -1.53
N LYS A 81 -5.22 4.74 -0.63
CA LYS A 81 -3.80 4.76 -0.27
C LYS A 81 -2.92 4.37 -1.45
N LEU A 82 -3.34 3.35 -2.22
CA LEU A 82 -2.64 2.90 -3.42
C LEU A 82 -2.53 4.01 -4.46
N GLU A 83 -3.61 4.76 -4.70
CA GLU A 83 -3.62 5.91 -5.62
C GLU A 83 -2.65 7.00 -5.16
N LYS A 84 -2.70 7.38 -3.87
CA LYS A 84 -1.79 8.39 -3.29
C LYS A 84 -0.32 7.99 -3.40
N LEU A 85 0.00 6.71 -3.13
CA LEU A 85 1.36 6.18 -3.28
C LEU A 85 1.83 6.17 -4.74
N ASN A 86 0.96 5.80 -5.66
CA ASN A 86 1.25 5.87 -7.09
C ASN A 86 1.42 7.32 -7.57
N HIS A 87 0.66 8.27 -7.04
CA HIS A 87 0.83 9.69 -7.33
C HIS A 87 2.18 10.18 -6.80
N LEU A 88 2.53 9.85 -5.55
CA LEU A 88 3.82 10.19 -4.95
C LEU A 88 5.00 9.66 -5.78
N SER A 89 4.94 8.40 -6.22
CA SER A 89 6.01 7.80 -7.04
C SER A 89 6.18 8.52 -8.37
N ARG A 90 5.08 8.89 -9.05
CA ARG A 90 5.13 9.65 -10.31
C ARG A 90 5.69 11.06 -10.08
N GLN A 91 5.25 11.75 -9.04
CA GLN A 91 5.76 13.08 -8.68
C GLN A 91 7.25 13.03 -8.37
N PHE A 92 7.70 12.03 -7.62
CA PHE A 92 9.11 11.82 -7.32
C PHE A 92 9.94 11.55 -8.57
N CYS A 93 9.45 10.75 -9.51
CA CYS A 93 10.15 10.48 -10.78
C CYS A 93 10.26 11.71 -11.69
N GLN A 94 9.30 12.64 -11.61
CA GLN A 94 9.35 13.91 -12.38
C GLN A 94 10.25 14.95 -11.71
N ASN A 95 10.18 15.07 -10.39
CA ASN A 95 10.94 15.99 -9.58
C ASN A 95 11.50 15.27 -8.35
N PRO A 96 12.69 14.69 -8.44
CA PRO A 96 13.31 14.02 -7.31
C PRO A 96 13.47 14.96 -6.12
N MET A 97 13.03 14.53 -4.97
CA MET A 97 13.11 15.26 -3.71
C MET A 97 14.09 14.58 -2.76
N SER A 98 14.56 15.30 -1.75
CA SER A 98 15.45 14.73 -0.73
C SER A 98 14.79 13.56 0.02
N PRO A 99 15.58 12.63 0.59
CA PRO A 99 15.01 11.50 1.36
C PRO A 99 14.15 11.97 2.53
N GLU A 100 14.48 13.09 3.15
CA GLU A 100 13.74 13.67 4.25
C GLU A 100 12.38 14.24 3.83
N GLU A 101 12.31 14.88 2.67
CA GLU A 101 11.07 15.38 2.08
C GLU A 101 10.18 14.23 1.64
N LEU A 102 10.74 13.24 0.93
CA LEU A 102 10.03 12.04 0.52
C LEU A 102 9.43 11.32 1.73
N ARG A 103 10.21 11.21 2.82
CA ARG A 103 9.74 10.61 4.08
C ARG A 103 8.55 11.35 4.66
N LYS A 104 8.60 12.68 4.72
CA LYS A 104 7.50 13.50 5.24
C LYS A 104 6.20 13.30 4.44
N VAL A 105 6.30 13.31 3.11
CA VAL A 105 5.12 13.10 2.26
C VAL A 105 4.58 11.69 2.41
N PHE A 106 5.45 10.68 2.45
CA PHE A 106 5.05 9.29 2.69
C PHE A 106 4.33 9.13 4.03
N ASP A 107 4.88 9.69 5.13
CA ASP A 107 4.28 9.61 6.47
C ASP A 107 2.89 10.28 6.54
N GLN A 108 2.63 11.30 5.73
CA GLN A 108 1.30 11.90 5.63
C GLN A 108 0.29 10.95 4.97
N ILE A 109 0.73 10.22 3.93
CA ILE A 109 -0.11 9.23 3.24
C ILE A 109 -0.36 8.02 4.15
N ASP A 110 0.69 7.54 4.82
CA ASP A 110 0.62 6.32 5.63
C ASP A 110 -0.27 6.45 6.88
N LYS A 111 -0.37 7.66 7.43
CA LYS A 111 -1.21 7.98 8.60
C LYS A 111 -2.71 8.07 8.29
N VAL A 112 -3.10 8.16 7.01
CA VAL A 112 -4.52 8.24 6.64
C VAL A 112 -5.17 6.87 6.88
N VAL A 113 -6.02 6.80 7.89
CA VAL A 113 -6.82 5.61 8.17
C VAL A 113 -8.17 5.76 7.46
N PRO A 114 -8.61 4.79 6.65
CA PRO A 114 -9.92 4.84 6.01
C PRO A 114 -11.04 4.97 7.05
N THR A 115 -11.98 5.88 6.79
CA THR A 115 -13.11 6.14 7.71
C THR A 115 -13.97 4.89 7.83
N GLN A 116 -14.26 4.46 9.06
CA GLN A 116 -15.08 3.28 9.34
C GLN A 116 -16.47 3.36 8.69
N THR A 117 -17.06 4.56 8.71
CA THR A 117 -18.37 4.83 8.06
C THR A 117 -18.35 4.61 6.56
N GLY A 118 -17.25 4.95 5.87
CA GLY A 118 -17.08 4.70 4.44
C GLY A 118 -17.01 3.21 4.10
N LYS A 119 -16.29 2.43 4.90
CA LYS A 119 -16.22 0.96 4.74
C LYS A 119 -17.58 0.31 4.96
N LEU A 120 -18.30 0.74 5.98
CA LEU A 120 -19.63 0.25 6.31
C LEU A 120 -20.61 0.55 5.16
N ALA A 121 -20.69 1.80 4.72
CA ALA A 121 -21.54 2.19 3.60
C ALA A 121 -21.22 1.40 2.31
N GLY A 122 -19.93 1.17 2.04
CA GLY A 122 -19.49 0.36 0.91
C GLY A 122 -19.92 -1.11 1.02
N SER A 123 -19.81 -1.72 2.20
CA SER A 123 -20.23 -3.11 2.41
C SER A 123 -21.74 -3.29 2.31
N ILE A 124 -22.53 -2.36 2.85
CA ILE A 124 -23.98 -2.34 2.71
C ILE A 124 -24.41 -2.23 1.24
N LEU A 125 -23.81 -1.28 0.52
CA LEU A 125 -24.11 -1.08 -0.90
C LEU A 125 -23.72 -2.30 -1.75
N ALA A 126 -22.57 -2.92 -1.46
CA ALA A 126 -22.14 -4.12 -2.13
C ALA A 126 -23.11 -5.29 -1.89
N ALA A 127 -23.47 -5.57 -0.62
CA ALA A 127 -24.41 -6.64 -0.27
C ALA A 127 -25.78 -6.43 -0.91
N PHE A 128 -26.29 -5.20 -0.91
CA PHE A 128 -27.54 -4.81 -1.57
C PHE A 128 -27.47 -5.06 -3.08
N SER A 129 -26.41 -4.61 -3.74
CA SER A 129 -26.23 -4.76 -5.19
C SER A 129 -26.11 -6.24 -5.61
N PHE A 130 -25.37 -7.05 -4.83
CA PHE A 130 -25.25 -8.48 -5.08
C PHE A 130 -26.60 -9.20 -4.92
N ALA A 131 -27.39 -8.88 -3.90
CA ALA A 131 -28.70 -9.49 -3.71
C ALA A 131 -29.61 -9.24 -4.92
N LEU A 132 -29.63 -8.02 -5.45
CA LEU A 132 -30.40 -7.70 -6.66
C LEU A 132 -29.85 -8.39 -7.91
N PHE A 133 -28.53 -8.45 -8.07
CA PHE A 133 -27.89 -9.09 -9.22
C PHE A 133 -28.22 -10.59 -9.31
N TYR A 134 -28.31 -11.29 -8.18
CA TYR A 134 -28.68 -12.70 -8.12
C TYR A 134 -30.20 -12.94 -8.13
N GLY A 135 -31.01 -11.94 -8.47
CA GLY A 135 -32.46 -12.08 -8.63
C GLY A 135 -33.25 -12.02 -7.31
N GLY A 136 -32.63 -11.52 -6.24
CA GLY A 136 -33.30 -11.25 -4.98
C GLY A 136 -34.30 -10.12 -5.08
N ASN A 137 -35.31 -10.13 -4.22
CA ASN A 137 -36.31 -9.09 -4.12
C ASN A 137 -35.72 -7.86 -3.42
N LEU A 138 -36.31 -6.68 -3.58
CA LEU A 138 -35.89 -5.45 -2.87
C LEU A 138 -35.79 -5.63 -1.35
N TRP A 139 -36.69 -6.42 -0.76
CA TRP A 139 -36.67 -6.74 0.67
C TRP A 139 -35.47 -7.64 1.04
N ASP A 140 -35.12 -8.59 0.18
CA ASP A 140 -33.95 -9.44 0.38
C ASP A 140 -32.66 -8.62 0.31
N ALA A 141 -32.59 -7.68 -0.63
CA ALA A 141 -31.47 -6.76 -0.79
C ALA A 141 -31.28 -5.84 0.43
N LEU A 142 -32.37 -5.29 0.96
CA LEU A 142 -32.35 -4.48 2.18
C LEU A 142 -31.88 -5.29 3.40
N LEU A 143 -32.40 -6.50 3.57
CA LEU A 143 -32.02 -7.40 4.67
C LEU A 143 -30.54 -7.83 4.53
N ALA A 144 -30.06 -8.10 3.33
CA ALA A 144 -28.65 -8.43 3.09
C ALA A 144 -27.70 -7.26 3.44
N GLY A 145 -28.10 -6.04 3.10
CA GLY A 145 -27.38 -4.82 3.48
C GLY A 145 -27.29 -4.65 5.00
N LEU A 146 -28.41 -4.80 5.71
CA LEU A 146 -28.44 -4.69 7.18
C LEU A 146 -27.64 -5.78 7.89
N ARG A 147 -27.69 -7.05 7.41
CA ARG A 147 -26.90 -8.14 7.98
C ARG A 147 -25.39 -8.02 7.73
N SER A 148 -24.97 -7.27 6.72
CA SER A 148 -23.53 -7.04 6.46
C SER A 148 -22.85 -6.27 7.61
N GLU A 149 -23.61 -5.52 8.41
CA GLU A 149 -23.11 -4.83 9.61
C GLU A 149 -22.67 -5.80 10.71
N GLU A 150 -23.45 -6.84 10.99
CA GLU A 150 -23.17 -7.81 12.07
C GLU A 150 -21.86 -8.55 11.80
N HIS A 151 -21.65 -9.05 10.59
CA HIS A 151 -20.41 -9.75 10.19
C HIS A 151 -19.17 -8.85 10.24
N THR A 152 -19.29 -7.58 9.89
CA THR A 152 -18.16 -6.65 9.90
C THR A 152 -17.74 -6.31 11.33
N SER A 153 -18.69 -6.18 12.25
CA SER A 153 -18.43 -5.90 13.67
C SER A 153 -17.87 -7.11 14.42
N GLU A 154 -18.30 -8.34 14.13
CA GLU A 154 -17.77 -9.57 14.73
C GLU A 154 -16.33 -9.84 14.31
N LEU A 155 -15.99 -9.68 13.03
CA LEU A 155 -14.61 -9.84 12.54
C LEU A 155 -13.65 -8.80 13.13
N GLN A 156 -14.13 -7.60 13.46
CA GLN A 156 -13.34 -6.58 14.13
C GLN A 156 -13.11 -6.90 15.61
N SER A 157 -14.10 -7.45 16.31
CA SER A 157 -13.96 -7.86 17.71
C SER A 157 -12.94 -9.00 17.88
N LEU A 158 -12.93 -9.97 16.97
CA LEU A 158 -11.97 -11.07 16.97
C LEU A 158 -10.52 -10.60 16.68
N ARG A 159 -10.33 -9.54 15.91
CA ARG A 159 -9.01 -8.93 15.68
C ARG A 159 -8.42 -8.24 16.92
N HIS A 160 -9.26 -7.76 17.83
CA HIS A 160 -8.80 -7.15 19.09
C HIS A 160 -8.39 -8.16 20.15
N ILE A 161 -8.77 -9.43 20.02
CA ILE A 161 -8.48 -10.49 21.00
C ILE A 161 -7.18 -11.24 20.66
N SER A 162 -6.60 -11.01 19.47
CA SER A 162 -5.41 -11.74 18.97
C SER A 162 -4.11 -10.93 19.08
N TYR A 163 -3.92 -10.18 20.20
CA TYR A 163 -2.63 -9.57 20.57
C TYR A 163 -2.28 -9.95 22.01
#